data_374c39dbbeb2f66b215ffa0d169e9a7b
#
_entry.id   374c39dbbeb2f66b215ffa0d169e9a7b
#
_cell.length_a   1.000
_cell.length_b   1.000
_cell.length_c   1.000
_cell.angle_alpha   90.00
_cell.angle_beta   90.00
_cell.angle_gamma   90.00
#
_symmetry.space_group_name_H-M   'P 1'
#
loop_
_entity.id
_entity.type
_entity.pdbx_description
1 polymer ?
#
loop_
_entity_poly.entity_id
_entity_poly.type
_entity_poly.pdbx_seq_one_letter_code
_entity_poly.pdbx_strand_id
1 'polypeptide(L)'
;MADAWLGSHLRMNACKVGSYLKSSVPPEDEIKRLQMEVQNLQKDDDKHVDKVARMAVDLEKMEREVARLKANLVREEGRIRETRKEMGESAFVVFGGSRYTRDDLRLDAQAFKTAEDNLKSKEETIAAKRRHLTLEKKKLTELQTTRNQMLNDLQRLETALAEERQAQASNESSIDDAGYRKIRKDMESVRDRVNVLKKSRELRGELRVPQVDERKTQQTKETDQFIEARFGDAPKVADGK
;
A
#
# COMPACT_ATOMS: atom_id res chain seq x y z
N MET A 1 -52.96 10.13 -3.09
CA MET A 1 -52.00 10.53 -4.13
C MET A 1 -51.54 12.00 -4.02
N ALA A 2 -51.61 12.63 -2.86
CA ALA A 2 -51.19 14.02 -2.65
C ALA A 2 -49.81 14.17 -1.97
N ASP A 3 -49.30 13.10 -1.36
CA ASP A 3 -48.06 13.20 -0.54
C ASP A 3 -46.76 13.15 -1.32
N ALA A 4 -46.77 12.62 -2.56
CA ALA A 4 -45.55 12.55 -3.40
C ALA A 4 -45.19 13.90 -4.03
N TRP A 5 -46.12 14.81 -4.20
CA TRP A 5 -45.89 16.12 -4.83
C TRP A 5 -45.29 17.16 -3.88
N LEU A 6 -45.65 17.09 -2.61
CA LEU A 6 -45.09 17.98 -1.57
C LEU A 6 -43.63 17.68 -1.25
N GLY A 7 -43.23 16.42 -1.33
CA GLY A 7 -41.81 16.01 -1.06
C GLY A 7 -40.79 16.50 -2.10
N SER A 8 -41.22 16.60 -3.37
CA SER A 8 -40.34 17.08 -4.45
C SER A 8 -40.13 18.60 -4.43
N HIS A 9 -41.17 19.36 -4.06
CA HIS A 9 -41.07 20.82 -3.92
C HIS A 9 -40.24 21.25 -2.71
N LEU A 10 -40.31 20.51 -1.60
CA LEU A 10 -39.47 20.76 -0.43
C LEU A 10 -38.01 20.46 -0.69
N ARG A 11 -37.69 19.39 -1.44
CA ARG A 11 -36.30 19.09 -1.84
C ARG A 11 -35.72 20.12 -2.83
N MET A 12 -36.50 20.59 -3.80
CA MET A 12 -36.05 21.64 -4.73
C MET A 12 -35.85 22.99 -4.03
N ASN A 13 -36.67 23.34 -3.06
CA ASN A 13 -36.49 24.57 -2.29
C ASN A 13 -35.31 24.47 -1.31
N ALA A 14 -35.05 23.31 -0.71
CA ALA A 14 -33.86 23.09 0.12
C ALA A 14 -32.55 23.18 -0.69
N CYS A 15 -32.53 22.67 -1.94
CA CYS A 15 -31.39 22.84 -2.84
C CYS A 15 -31.20 24.31 -3.27
N LYS A 16 -32.30 25.04 -3.55
CA LYS A 16 -32.23 26.47 -3.90
C LYS A 16 -31.82 27.33 -2.70
N VAL A 17 -32.35 27.09 -1.52
CA VAL A 17 -31.94 27.80 -0.28
C VAL A 17 -30.48 27.48 0.05
N GLY A 18 -30.02 26.23 -0.10
CA GLY A 18 -28.61 25.87 0.07
C GLY A 18 -27.68 26.55 -0.95
N SER A 19 -28.12 26.80 -2.18
CA SER A 19 -27.34 27.55 -3.18
C SER A 19 -27.33 29.05 -2.92
N TYR A 20 -28.44 29.62 -2.44
CA TYR A 20 -28.50 31.05 -2.04
C TYR A 20 -27.66 31.34 -0.79
N LEU A 21 -27.66 30.48 0.22
CA LEU A 21 -26.79 30.62 1.38
C LEU A 21 -25.30 30.43 1.03
N LYS A 22 -24.97 29.60 0.05
CA LYS A 22 -23.60 29.47 -0.46
C LYS A 22 -23.11 30.70 -1.21
N SER A 23 -24.00 31.51 -1.79
CA SER A 23 -23.65 32.73 -2.51
C SER A 23 -23.49 33.97 -1.60
N SER A 24 -23.83 33.86 -0.30
CA SER A 24 -23.77 34.96 0.66
C SER A 24 -22.47 35.01 1.49
N VAL A 25 -21.59 34.02 1.39
CA VAL A 25 -20.30 34.02 2.07
C VAL A 25 -19.32 34.92 1.30
N PRO A 26 -18.66 35.88 1.97
CA PRO A 26 -17.63 36.69 1.33
C PRO A 26 -16.52 35.81 0.73
N PRO A 27 -15.99 36.16 -0.45
CA PRO A 27 -14.93 35.36 -1.09
C PRO A 27 -13.70 35.16 -0.21
N GLU A 28 -13.36 36.12 0.64
CA GLU A 28 -12.24 36.04 1.59
C GLU A 28 -12.44 34.94 2.63
N ASP A 29 -13.63 34.84 3.18
CA ASP A 29 -13.95 33.85 4.20
C ASP A 29 -13.96 32.45 3.58
N GLU A 30 -14.42 32.34 2.34
CA GLU A 30 -14.36 31.08 1.59
C GLU A 30 -12.91 30.67 1.26
N ILE A 31 -12.04 31.60 0.84
CA ILE A 31 -10.61 31.33 0.62
C ILE A 31 -9.96 30.86 1.92
N LYS A 32 -10.17 31.56 3.05
CA LYS A 32 -9.65 31.16 4.36
C LYS A 32 -10.15 29.78 4.78
N ARG A 33 -11.43 29.49 4.54
CA ARG A 33 -11.99 28.17 4.82
C ARG A 33 -11.29 27.08 4.01
N LEU A 34 -11.12 27.29 2.72
CA LEU A 34 -10.41 26.37 1.84
C LEU A 34 -8.94 26.20 2.23
N GLN A 35 -8.25 27.28 2.63
CA GLN A 35 -6.88 27.21 3.17
C GLN A 35 -6.81 26.31 4.40
N MET A 36 -7.72 26.48 5.37
CA MET A 36 -7.79 25.60 6.55
C MET A 36 -8.08 24.13 6.19
N GLU A 37 -8.96 23.91 5.21
CA GLU A 37 -9.24 22.55 4.74
C GLU A 37 -8.02 21.91 4.09
N VAL A 38 -7.29 22.62 3.25
CA VAL A 38 -6.04 22.14 2.63
C VAL A 38 -4.94 21.91 3.68
N GLN A 39 -4.86 22.76 4.72
CA GLN A 39 -3.94 22.53 5.85
C GLN A 39 -4.31 21.26 6.66
N ASN A 40 -5.60 21.00 6.86
CA ASN A 40 -6.03 19.76 7.52
C ASN A 40 -5.67 18.51 6.69
N LEU A 41 -5.68 18.61 5.35
CA LEU A 41 -5.19 17.54 4.49
C LEU A 41 -3.70 17.23 4.73
N GLN A 42 -2.91 18.22 5.15
CA GLN A 42 -1.49 18.01 5.50
C GLN A 42 -1.32 17.05 6.68
N LYS A 43 -2.13 17.20 7.73
CA LYS A 43 -2.08 16.31 8.90
C LYS A 43 -2.35 14.84 8.52
N ASP A 44 -3.19 14.63 7.52
CA ASP A 44 -3.47 13.28 7.02
C ASP A 44 -2.36 12.76 6.13
N ASP A 45 -1.70 13.62 5.36
CA ASP A 45 -0.50 13.25 4.60
C ASP A 45 0.63 12.83 5.56
N ASP A 46 0.82 13.54 6.68
CA ASP A 46 1.82 13.19 7.70
C ASP A 46 1.55 11.79 8.29
N LYS A 47 0.28 11.48 8.64
CA LYS A 47 -0.11 10.12 9.05
C LYS A 47 0.17 9.07 7.97
N HIS A 48 0.01 9.44 6.70
CA HIS A 48 0.31 8.54 5.58
C HIS A 48 1.81 8.33 5.41
N VAL A 49 2.63 9.38 5.60
CA VAL A 49 4.10 9.28 5.66
C VAL A 49 4.53 8.28 6.73
N ASP A 50 4.00 8.42 7.95
CA ASP A 50 4.30 7.49 9.04
C ASP A 50 3.94 6.04 8.71
N LYS A 51 2.78 5.83 8.07
CA LYS A 51 2.37 4.49 7.62
C LYS A 51 3.35 3.92 6.59
N VAL A 52 3.73 4.71 5.59
CA VAL A 52 4.69 4.30 4.55
C VAL A 52 6.05 4.01 5.15
N ALA A 53 6.51 4.82 6.12
CA ALA A 53 7.75 4.59 6.83
C ALA A 53 7.74 3.27 7.63
N ARG A 54 6.66 2.98 8.37
CA ARG A 54 6.49 1.70 9.08
C ARG A 54 6.51 0.51 8.11
N MET A 55 5.81 0.61 6.98
CA MET A 55 5.82 -0.43 5.95
C MET A 55 7.22 -0.69 5.40
N ALA A 56 8.03 0.36 5.20
CA ALA A 56 9.41 0.25 4.75
C ALA A 56 10.30 -0.48 5.77
N VAL A 57 10.18 -0.12 7.06
CA VAL A 57 10.91 -0.77 8.16
C VAL A 57 10.52 -2.24 8.30
N ASP A 58 9.23 -2.55 8.20
CA ASP A 58 8.74 -3.94 8.29
C ASP A 58 9.23 -4.78 7.12
N LEU A 59 9.26 -4.21 5.91
CA LEU A 59 9.82 -4.86 4.74
C LEU A 59 11.31 -5.17 4.92
N GLU A 60 12.10 -4.22 5.41
CA GLU A 60 13.53 -4.41 5.68
C GLU A 60 13.80 -5.51 6.73
N LYS A 61 12.95 -5.60 7.77
CA LYS A 61 13.03 -6.68 8.77
C LYS A 61 12.78 -8.05 8.12
N MET A 62 11.76 -8.16 7.28
CA MET A 62 11.44 -9.39 6.56
C MET A 62 12.57 -9.79 5.60
N GLU A 63 13.18 -8.85 4.90
CA GLU A 63 14.30 -9.10 4.00
C GLU A 63 15.53 -9.63 4.76
N ARG A 64 15.83 -9.06 5.93
CA ARG A 64 16.90 -9.55 6.82
C ARG A 64 16.59 -10.96 7.33
N GLU A 65 15.35 -11.25 7.69
CA GLU A 65 14.92 -12.59 8.11
C GLU A 65 15.09 -13.62 6.98
N VAL A 66 14.64 -13.29 5.77
CA VAL A 66 14.79 -14.14 4.60
C VAL A 66 16.28 -14.39 4.29
N ALA A 67 17.13 -13.39 4.38
CA ALA A 67 18.58 -13.56 4.19
C ALA A 67 19.18 -14.54 5.21
N ARG A 68 18.77 -14.49 6.48
CA ARG A 68 19.17 -15.45 7.52
C ARG A 68 18.68 -16.86 7.24
N LEU A 69 17.40 -16.99 6.81
CA LEU A 69 16.83 -18.30 6.47
C LEU A 69 17.56 -18.93 5.28
N LYS A 70 17.89 -18.17 4.24
CA LYS A 70 18.71 -18.65 3.11
C LYS A 70 20.07 -19.15 3.57
N ALA A 71 20.76 -18.39 4.39
CA ALA A 71 22.07 -18.79 4.91
C ALA A 71 21.99 -20.07 5.77
N ASN A 72 20.90 -20.25 6.52
CA ASN A 72 20.67 -21.48 7.29
C ASN A 72 20.39 -22.65 6.36
N LEU A 73 19.53 -22.50 5.35
CA LEU A 73 19.20 -23.55 4.39
C LEU A 73 20.44 -24.04 3.63
N VAL A 74 21.33 -23.14 3.20
CA VAL A 74 22.58 -23.54 2.55
C VAL A 74 23.43 -24.40 3.48
N ARG A 75 23.50 -24.09 4.77
CA ARG A 75 24.24 -24.92 5.74
C ARG A 75 23.59 -26.28 5.99
N GLU A 76 22.26 -26.30 6.11
CA GLU A 76 21.51 -27.54 6.30
C GLU A 76 21.59 -28.46 5.05
N GLU A 77 21.52 -27.88 3.85
CA GLU A 77 21.71 -28.63 2.61
C GLU A 77 23.10 -29.31 2.57
N GLY A 78 24.15 -28.56 2.95
CA GLY A 78 25.50 -29.10 3.04
C GLY A 78 25.58 -30.26 4.04
N ARG A 79 25.00 -30.08 5.24
CA ARG A 79 24.97 -31.11 6.29
C ARG A 79 24.26 -32.40 5.83
N ILE A 80 23.07 -32.26 5.27
CA ILE A 80 22.27 -33.38 4.77
C ILE A 80 23.05 -34.14 3.68
N ARG A 81 23.70 -33.41 2.74
CA ARG A 81 24.48 -33.97 1.66
C ARG A 81 25.71 -34.74 2.17
N GLU A 82 26.46 -34.19 3.11
CA GLU A 82 27.62 -34.85 3.75
C GLU A 82 27.19 -36.09 4.51
N THR A 83 26.16 -35.98 5.35
CA THR A 83 25.62 -37.13 6.11
C THR A 83 25.17 -38.25 5.20
N ARG A 84 24.51 -37.93 4.08
CA ARG A 84 24.08 -38.92 3.08
C ARG A 84 25.28 -39.61 2.44
N LYS A 85 26.31 -38.85 2.08
CA LYS A 85 27.56 -39.37 1.48
C LYS A 85 28.28 -40.33 2.43
N GLU A 86 28.38 -39.95 3.70
CA GLU A 86 29.03 -40.78 4.73
C GLU A 86 28.22 -42.03 5.05
N MET A 87 26.88 -41.91 5.02
CA MET A 87 25.98 -43.06 5.29
C MET A 87 26.10 -44.14 4.21
N GLY A 88 26.24 -43.74 2.92
CA GLY A 88 26.32 -44.69 1.80
C GLY A 88 25.21 -45.75 1.86
N GLU A 89 25.60 -47.07 1.85
CA GLU A 89 24.67 -48.20 2.02
C GLU A 89 24.40 -48.59 3.48
N SER A 90 25.10 -47.97 4.43
CA SER A 90 24.96 -48.29 5.86
C SER A 90 23.60 -47.87 6.42
N ALA A 91 23.11 -48.59 7.42
CA ALA A 91 21.86 -48.25 8.08
C ALA A 91 21.97 -47.05 9.00
N PHE A 92 23.18 -46.68 9.41
CA PHE A 92 23.47 -45.52 10.27
C PHE A 92 24.91 -45.06 10.07
N VAL A 93 25.14 -43.83 10.48
CA VAL A 93 26.45 -43.20 10.60
C VAL A 93 26.58 -42.61 12.02
N VAL A 94 27.81 -42.48 12.53
CA VAL A 94 28.06 -41.84 13.83
C VAL A 94 28.58 -40.44 13.53
N PHE A 95 27.79 -39.45 13.87
CA PHE A 95 28.10 -38.04 13.67
C PHE A 95 28.20 -37.34 15.03
N GLY A 96 29.31 -36.73 15.32
CA GLY A 96 29.50 -36.03 16.59
C GLY A 96 29.28 -36.89 17.87
N GLY A 97 29.51 -38.21 17.78
CA GLY A 97 29.30 -39.14 18.91
C GLY A 97 27.86 -39.66 19.02
N SER A 98 26.93 -39.21 18.16
CA SER A 98 25.55 -39.67 18.15
C SER A 98 25.29 -40.56 16.93
N ARG A 99 24.48 -41.61 17.12
CA ARG A 99 24.03 -42.50 16.03
C ARG A 99 22.93 -41.78 15.23
N TYR A 100 23.15 -41.66 13.94
CA TYR A 100 22.23 -41.01 12.98
C TYR A 100 21.73 -42.06 11.95
N THR A 101 20.44 -42.25 11.89
CA THR A 101 19.82 -43.29 11.07
C THR A 101 19.30 -42.76 9.74
N ARG A 102 18.87 -43.65 8.82
CA ARG A 102 18.21 -43.23 7.57
C ARG A 102 16.88 -42.49 7.82
N ASP A 103 16.17 -42.87 8.88
CA ASP A 103 14.91 -42.20 9.23
C ASP A 103 15.18 -40.77 9.74
N ASP A 104 16.26 -40.56 10.52
CA ASP A 104 16.69 -39.23 10.93
C ASP A 104 17.02 -38.35 9.68
N LEU A 105 17.74 -38.91 8.71
CA LEU A 105 18.03 -38.24 7.44
C LEU A 105 16.78 -37.88 6.66
N ARG A 106 15.76 -38.72 6.65
CA ARG A 106 14.46 -38.42 6.01
C ARG A 106 13.72 -37.31 6.71
N LEU A 107 13.71 -37.31 8.04
CA LEU A 107 13.10 -36.25 8.83
C LEU A 107 13.79 -34.89 8.59
N ASP A 108 15.12 -34.85 8.55
CA ASP A 108 15.87 -33.64 8.25
C ASP A 108 15.60 -33.14 6.81
N ALA A 109 15.57 -34.04 5.82
CA ALA A 109 15.23 -33.68 4.46
C ALA A 109 13.79 -33.16 4.31
N GLN A 110 12.85 -33.72 5.09
CA GLN A 110 11.47 -33.21 5.13
C GLN A 110 11.39 -31.82 5.78
N ALA A 111 12.10 -31.62 6.89
CA ALA A 111 12.21 -30.32 7.54
C ALA A 111 12.85 -29.27 6.62
N PHE A 112 13.90 -29.65 5.89
CA PHE A 112 14.54 -28.82 4.88
C PHE A 112 13.57 -28.41 3.76
N LYS A 113 12.82 -29.35 3.18
CA LYS A 113 11.80 -29.07 2.17
C LYS A 113 10.75 -28.08 2.68
N THR A 114 10.25 -28.31 3.89
CA THR A 114 9.28 -27.40 4.53
C THR A 114 9.87 -25.99 4.71
N ALA A 115 11.14 -25.90 5.08
CA ALA A 115 11.83 -24.60 5.24
C ALA A 115 12.06 -23.90 3.88
N GLU A 116 12.35 -24.65 2.79
CA GLU A 116 12.40 -24.10 1.44
C GLU A 116 11.05 -23.54 0.99
N ASP A 117 9.97 -24.27 1.19
CA ASP A 117 8.61 -23.82 0.84
C ASP A 117 8.22 -22.56 1.63
N ASN A 118 8.55 -22.52 2.92
CA ASN A 118 8.36 -21.34 3.75
C ASN A 118 9.19 -20.14 3.26
N LEU A 119 10.44 -20.38 2.86
CA LEU A 119 11.30 -19.34 2.29
C LEU A 119 10.69 -18.76 1.02
N LYS A 120 10.24 -19.61 0.08
CA LYS A 120 9.58 -19.19 -1.15
C LYS A 120 8.32 -18.36 -0.88
N SER A 121 7.46 -18.80 0.05
CA SER A 121 6.27 -18.05 0.45
C SER A 121 6.61 -16.68 1.05
N LYS A 122 7.67 -16.60 1.88
CA LYS A 122 8.16 -15.32 2.41
C LYS A 122 8.70 -14.40 1.32
N GLU A 123 9.43 -14.92 0.33
CA GLU A 123 9.92 -14.15 -0.82
C GLU A 123 8.78 -13.58 -1.66
N GLU A 124 7.75 -14.37 -1.94
CA GLU A 124 6.54 -13.92 -2.63
C GLU A 124 5.84 -12.80 -1.85
N THR A 125 5.74 -12.96 -0.52
CA THR A 125 5.18 -11.94 0.37
C THR A 125 5.99 -10.64 0.34
N ILE A 126 7.32 -10.72 0.36
CA ILE A 126 8.22 -9.57 0.25
C ILE A 126 8.02 -8.87 -1.10
N ALA A 127 7.94 -9.63 -2.20
CA ALA A 127 7.70 -9.07 -3.53
C ALA A 127 6.37 -8.31 -3.61
N ALA A 128 5.29 -8.87 -3.03
CA ALA A 128 3.99 -8.21 -2.94
C ALA A 128 4.05 -6.93 -2.09
N LYS A 129 4.71 -6.99 -0.92
CA LYS A 129 4.88 -5.82 -0.03
C LYS A 129 5.73 -4.72 -0.67
N ARG A 130 6.79 -5.06 -1.42
CA ARG A 130 7.58 -4.08 -2.19
C ARG A 130 6.73 -3.34 -3.22
N ARG A 131 5.91 -4.07 -3.99
CA ARG A 131 4.98 -3.45 -4.96
C ARG A 131 4.00 -2.52 -4.25
N HIS A 132 3.42 -2.97 -3.15
CA HIS A 132 2.48 -2.16 -2.36
C HIS A 132 3.14 -0.90 -1.81
N LEU A 133 4.35 -0.99 -1.25
CA LEU A 133 5.11 0.16 -0.76
C LEU A 133 5.41 1.17 -1.87
N THR A 134 5.78 0.70 -3.07
CA THR A 134 6.01 1.56 -4.23
C THR A 134 4.75 2.32 -4.62
N LEU A 135 3.60 1.64 -4.66
CA LEU A 135 2.30 2.27 -4.95
C LEU A 135 1.91 3.30 -3.89
N GLU A 136 2.10 2.99 -2.59
CA GLU A 136 1.79 3.93 -1.52
C GLU A 136 2.70 5.17 -1.52
N LYS A 137 4.00 5.01 -1.83
CA LYS A 137 4.93 6.13 -2.06
C LYS A 137 4.48 7.02 -3.22
N LYS A 138 4.12 6.42 -4.35
CA LYS A 138 3.62 7.17 -5.52
C LYS A 138 2.36 7.98 -5.18
N LYS A 139 1.40 7.35 -4.52
CA LYS A 139 0.16 8.03 -4.07
C LYS A 139 0.45 9.19 -3.12
N LEU A 140 1.39 9.01 -2.18
CA LEU A 140 1.78 10.07 -1.26
C LEU A 140 2.36 11.28 -2.02
N THR A 141 3.25 11.04 -2.98
CA THR A 141 3.81 12.10 -3.83
C THR A 141 2.72 12.84 -4.61
N GLU A 142 1.77 12.11 -5.21
CA GLU A 142 0.64 12.70 -5.94
C GLU A 142 -0.24 13.56 -5.01
N LEU A 143 -0.53 13.10 -3.79
CA LEU A 143 -1.30 13.85 -2.80
C LEU A 143 -0.59 15.14 -2.39
N GLN A 144 0.71 15.08 -2.11
CA GLN A 144 1.51 16.24 -1.75
C GLN A 144 1.59 17.25 -2.90
N THR A 145 1.79 16.78 -4.13
CA THR A 145 1.80 17.63 -5.33
C THR A 145 0.46 18.35 -5.50
N THR A 146 -0.65 17.61 -5.43
CA THR A 146 -2.00 18.17 -5.58
C THR A 146 -2.31 19.19 -4.48
N ARG A 147 -1.93 18.91 -3.24
CA ARG A 147 -2.08 19.85 -2.12
C ARG A 147 -1.30 21.13 -2.35
N ASN A 148 -0.03 21.03 -2.76
CA ASN A 148 0.80 22.21 -3.02
C ASN A 148 0.25 23.05 -4.18
N GLN A 149 -0.29 22.42 -5.21
CA GLN A 149 -1.00 23.12 -6.29
C GLN A 149 -2.20 23.89 -5.77
N MET A 150 -3.03 23.26 -4.90
CA MET A 150 -4.19 23.93 -4.31
C MET A 150 -3.79 25.13 -3.44
N LEU A 151 -2.71 25.04 -2.66
CA LEU A 151 -2.20 26.17 -1.87
C LEU A 151 -1.76 27.31 -2.77
N ASN A 152 -1.04 27.02 -3.85
CA ASN A 152 -0.62 28.04 -4.82
C ASN A 152 -1.82 28.70 -5.51
N ASP A 153 -2.84 27.91 -5.88
CA ASP A 153 -4.07 28.42 -6.50
C ASP A 153 -4.84 29.32 -5.51
N LEU A 154 -4.93 28.95 -4.23
CA LEU A 154 -5.56 29.76 -3.20
C LEU A 154 -4.81 31.08 -2.96
N GLN A 155 -3.49 31.07 -2.97
CA GLN A 155 -2.68 32.28 -2.86
C GLN A 155 -2.88 33.22 -4.06
N ARG A 156 -2.97 32.66 -5.28
CA ARG A 156 -3.29 33.44 -6.49
C ARG A 156 -4.68 34.07 -6.41
N LEU A 157 -5.67 33.33 -5.92
CA LEU A 157 -7.03 33.83 -5.71
C LEU A 157 -7.09 34.95 -4.68
N GLU A 158 -6.32 34.85 -3.60
CA GLU A 158 -6.19 35.89 -2.57
C GLU A 158 -5.59 37.19 -3.17
N THR A 159 -4.52 37.04 -3.97
CA THR A 159 -3.90 38.19 -4.66
C THR A 159 -4.87 38.83 -5.66
N ALA A 160 -5.52 38.03 -6.51
CA ALA A 160 -6.49 38.51 -7.49
C ALA A 160 -7.69 39.23 -6.82
N LEU A 161 -8.15 38.73 -5.66
CA LEU A 161 -9.19 39.40 -4.89
C LEU A 161 -8.76 40.72 -4.31
N ALA A 162 -7.49 40.83 -3.83
CA ALA A 162 -6.93 42.08 -3.34
C ALA A 162 -6.78 43.11 -4.45
N GLU A 163 -6.29 42.68 -5.63
CA GLU A 163 -6.18 43.53 -6.82
C GLU A 163 -7.54 44.07 -7.28
N GLU A 164 -8.55 43.21 -7.34
CA GLU A 164 -9.93 43.57 -7.71
C GLU A 164 -10.52 44.61 -6.75
N ARG A 165 -10.30 44.47 -5.45
CA ARG A 165 -10.72 45.45 -4.43
C ARG A 165 -10.00 46.81 -4.59
N GLN A 166 -8.71 46.77 -4.87
CA GLN A 166 -7.93 47.98 -5.09
C GLN A 166 -8.43 48.71 -6.35
N ALA A 167 -8.72 47.97 -7.43
CA ALA A 167 -9.30 48.52 -8.64
C ALA A 167 -10.67 49.17 -8.42
N GLN A 168 -11.53 48.51 -7.59
CA GLN A 168 -12.83 49.06 -7.21
C GLN A 168 -12.73 50.30 -6.33
N ALA A 169 -11.78 50.36 -5.41
CA ALA A 169 -11.56 51.51 -4.56
C ALA A 169 -11.06 52.73 -5.35
N SER A 170 -10.38 52.50 -6.47
CA SER A 170 -9.85 53.56 -7.34
C SER A 170 -10.82 54.02 -8.45
N ASN A 171 -11.84 53.23 -8.79
CA ASN A 171 -12.84 53.53 -9.84
C ASN A 171 -14.23 53.65 -9.22
N GLU A 172 -14.68 54.90 -8.97
CA GLU A 172 -16.03 55.15 -8.42
C GLU A 172 -17.21 54.76 -9.32
N SER A 173 -17.00 54.22 -10.53
CA SER A 173 -18.11 54.14 -11.50
C SER A 173 -18.36 52.82 -12.26
N SER A 174 -17.68 51.73 -12.03
CA SER A 174 -18.19 50.43 -12.57
C SER A 174 -17.66 49.25 -11.77
N ILE A 175 -18.60 48.56 -11.13
CA ILE A 175 -18.34 47.22 -10.57
C ILE A 175 -18.07 46.30 -11.74
N ASP A 176 -16.82 45.91 -11.98
CA ASP A 176 -16.50 44.85 -12.92
C ASP A 176 -16.88 43.48 -12.32
N ASP A 177 -18.13 43.07 -12.55
CA ASP A 177 -18.70 41.82 -12.13
C ASP A 177 -17.99 40.59 -12.77
N ALA A 178 -17.15 40.82 -13.80
CA ALA A 178 -16.46 39.80 -14.54
C ALA A 178 -15.27 39.23 -13.75
N GLY A 179 -14.47 40.09 -13.08
CA GLY A 179 -13.37 39.69 -12.22
C GLY A 179 -13.83 38.83 -11.05
N TYR A 180 -14.89 39.28 -10.34
CA TYR A 180 -15.49 38.51 -9.25
C TYR A 180 -16.08 37.18 -9.70
N ARG A 181 -16.73 37.12 -10.86
CA ARG A 181 -17.26 35.85 -11.42
C ARG A 181 -16.14 34.87 -11.72
N LYS A 182 -15.01 35.33 -12.23
CA LYS A 182 -13.84 34.49 -12.47
C LYS A 182 -13.28 33.93 -11.17
N ILE A 183 -13.04 34.77 -10.16
CA ILE A 183 -12.55 34.36 -8.84
C ILE A 183 -13.48 33.31 -8.21
N ARG A 184 -14.80 33.51 -8.25
CA ARG A 184 -15.77 32.51 -7.75
C ARG A 184 -15.67 31.19 -8.48
N LYS A 185 -15.56 31.19 -9.82
CA LYS A 185 -15.40 29.96 -10.60
C LYS A 185 -14.12 29.20 -10.26
N ASP A 186 -13.03 29.94 -10.08
CA ASP A 186 -11.74 29.33 -9.72
C ASP A 186 -11.77 28.77 -8.28
N MET A 187 -12.46 29.45 -7.35
CA MET A 187 -12.71 28.92 -5.98
C MET A 187 -13.54 27.64 -6.02
N GLU A 188 -14.60 27.55 -6.86
CA GLU A 188 -15.38 26.32 -7.03
C GLU A 188 -14.48 25.16 -7.51
N SER A 189 -13.59 25.42 -8.47
CA SER A 189 -12.63 24.43 -8.95
C SER A 189 -11.69 23.91 -7.83
N VAL A 190 -11.20 24.81 -6.97
CA VAL A 190 -10.38 24.38 -5.82
C VAL A 190 -11.23 23.59 -4.80
N ARG A 191 -12.46 24.03 -4.52
CA ARG A 191 -13.39 23.32 -3.64
C ARG A 191 -13.67 21.92 -4.12
N ASP A 192 -13.93 21.73 -5.42
CA ASP A 192 -14.21 20.41 -6.00
C ASP A 192 -13.01 19.48 -5.84
N ARG A 193 -11.79 19.98 -6.10
CA ARG A 193 -10.56 19.20 -5.88
C ARG A 193 -10.38 18.78 -4.42
N VAL A 194 -10.65 19.68 -3.46
CA VAL A 194 -10.63 19.36 -2.03
C VAL A 194 -11.65 18.27 -1.70
N ASN A 195 -12.88 18.39 -2.21
CA ASN A 195 -13.94 17.41 -1.99
C ASN A 195 -13.60 16.04 -2.58
N VAL A 196 -13.02 15.98 -3.78
CA VAL A 196 -12.54 14.74 -4.41
C VAL A 196 -11.47 14.07 -3.55
N LEU A 197 -10.50 14.85 -3.03
CA LEU A 197 -9.47 14.29 -2.14
C LEU A 197 -10.04 13.77 -0.83
N LYS A 198 -10.97 14.49 -0.20
CA LYS A 198 -11.68 14.03 1.01
C LYS A 198 -12.40 12.72 0.74
N LYS A 199 -13.20 12.65 -0.34
CA LYS A 199 -13.96 11.45 -0.69
C LYS A 199 -13.07 10.26 -1.05
N SER A 200 -11.98 10.50 -1.77
CA SER A 200 -11.02 9.43 -2.08
C SER A 200 -10.36 8.85 -0.83
N ARG A 201 -10.20 9.65 0.24
CA ARG A 201 -9.66 9.20 1.54
C ARG A 201 -10.68 8.39 2.34
N GLU A 202 -11.94 8.83 2.36
CA GLU A 202 -13.05 8.08 3.00
C GLU A 202 -13.19 6.69 2.39
N LEU A 203 -13.29 6.60 1.07
CA LEU A 203 -13.41 5.33 0.33
C LEU A 203 -12.22 4.36 0.57
N ARG A 204 -11.01 4.89 0.79
CA ARG A 204 -9.85 4.04 1.14
C ARG A 204 -9.92 3.45 2.54
N GLY A 205 -10.67 4.08 3.46
CA GLY A 205 -10.94 3.53 4.80
C GLY A 205 -11.87 2.31 4.75
N GLU A 206 -12.78 2.28 3.78
CA GLU A 206 -13.82 1.25 3.64
C GLU A 206 -13.36 0.00 2.87
N LEU A 207 -12.36 0.11 1.99
CA LEU A 207 -11.91 -0.97 1.09
C LEU A 207 -10.88 -1.94 1.72
N ARG A 208 -10.94 -2.24 3.02
CA ARG A 208 -10.14 -3.31 3.63
C ARG A 208 -10.82 -4.67 3.42
N VAL A 209 -10.41 -5.40 2.39
CA VAL A 209 -10.84 -6.79 2.14
C VAL A 209 -9.98 -7.74 2.96
N PRO A 210 -10.56 -8.74 3.67
CA PRO A 210 -9.82 -9.77 4.38
C PRO A 210 -9.23 -10.80 3.38
N GLN A 211 -7.97 -11.22 3.60
CA GLN A 211 -7.38 -12.34 2.87
C GLN A 211 -7.77 -13.67 3.54
N VAL A 212 -8.23 -14.60 2.73
CA VAL A 212 -8.56 -15.99 3.13
C VAL A 212 -7.41 -16.90 2.74
N ASP A 213 -6.97 -17.73 3.69
CA ASP A 213 -5.94 -18.77 3.53
C ASP A 213 -6.58 -20.12 3.15
N GLU A 214 -6.22 -20.64 1.99
CA GLU A 214 -6.50 -22.04 1.64
C GLU A 214 -5.24 -22.73 1.11
N ARG A 215 -4.61 -23.61 1.91
CA ARG A 215 -3.79 -24.75 1.43
C ARG A 215 -3.35 -25.66 2.58
N LYS A 216 -3.97 -26.81 2.70
CA LYS A 216 -3.37 -28.01 3.33
C LYS A 216 -3.96 -29.24 2.64
N THR A 217 -3.15 -29.99 1.91
CA THR A 217 -3.21 -31.46 1.79
C THR A 217 -2.58 -31.97 0.48
N GLN A 218 -1.28 -32.27 0.48
CA GLN A 218 -0.65 -33.14 -0.54
C GLN A 218 0.83 -33.49 -0.21
N GLN A 219 1.17 -33.83 1.04
CA GLN A 219 2.56 -33.71 1.50
C GLN A 219 3.40 -35.00 1.60
N THR A 220 2.88 -36.20 1.42
CA THR A 220 3.64 -37.41 1.78
C THR A 220 4.34 -38.12 0.61
N LYS A 221 3.78 -38.12 -0.59
CA LYS A 221 4.42 -38.77 -1.77
C LYS A 221 5.51 -37.91 -2.43
N GLU A 222 5.43 -36.60 -2.27
CA GLU A 222 6.36 -35.63 -2.86
C GLU A 222 7.71 -35.60 -2.12
N THR A 223 7.74 -36.01 -0.83
CA THR A 223 8.95 -35.92 -0.01
C THR A 223 10.02 -36.92 -0.42
N ASP A 224 9.63 -38.18 -0.72
CA ASP A 224 10.58 -39.21 -1.16
C ASP A 224 11.15 -38.89 -2.56
N GLN A 225 10.30 -38.38 -3.47
CA GLN A 225 10.74 -37.91 -4.79
C GLN A 225 11.66 -36.71 -4.69
N PHE A 226 11.39 -35.80 -3.75
CA PHE A 226 12.25 -34.64 -3.47
C PHE A 226 13.62 -35.07 -2.94
N ILE A 227 13.68 -36.05 -2.00
CA ILE A 227 14.92 -36.57 -1.47
C ILE A 227 15.75 -37.20 -2.59
N GLU A 228 15.11 -38.00 -3.46
CA GLU A 228 15.77 -38.65 -4.59
C GLU A 228 16.29 -37.66 -5.64
N ALA A 229 15.49 -36.65 -5.97
CA ALA A 229 15.83 -35.63 -6.95
C ALA A 229 16.93 -34.65 -6.47
N ARG A 230 16.89 -34.26 -5.20
CA ARG A 230 17.80 -33.22 -4.65
C ARG A 230 19.07 -33.80 -4.03
N PHE A 231 18.95 -34.94 -3.40
CA PHE A 231 20.01 -35.60 -2.63
C PHE A 231 20.36 -36.98 -3.17
N GLY A 232 19.73 -37.44 -4.29
CA GLY A 232 20.03 -38.69 -4.98
C GLY A 232 21.47 -38.74 -5.48
N ASP A 233 22.09 -39.89 -5.42
CA ASP A 233 23.43 -40.08 -5.97
C ASP A 233 23.47 -39.76 -7.46
N ALA A 234 24.62 -39.25 -7.93
CA ALA A 234 24.96 -39.21 -9.36
C ALA A 234 24.75 -40.59 -9.95
N PRO A 235 24.31 -40.72 -11.23
CA PRO A 235 23.98 -41.96 -11.86
C PRO A 235 25.12 -42.96 -11.65
N LYS A 236 24.79 -44.18 -11.18
CA LYS A 236 25.76 -45.32 -11.13
C LYS A 236 26.43 -45.42 -12.45
N VAL A 237 27.75 -45.13 -12.49
CA VAL A 237 28.59 -45.47 -13.61
C VAL A 237 28.41 -46.96 -13.83
N ALA A 238 27.81 -47.36 -14.95
CA ALA A 238 27.67 -48.75 -15.32
C ALA A 238 29.09 -49.32 -15.39
N ASP A 239 29.38 -50.26 -14.46
CA ASP A 239 30.57 -51.10 -14.57
C ASP A 239 30.47 -51.85 -15.88
N GLY A 240 31.31 -51.39 -16.85
CA GLY A 240 31.52 -52.08 -18.09
C GLY A 240 32.22 -53.42 -17.82
N LYS A 241 31.58 -54.47 -18.25
CA LYS A 241 32.25 -55.77 -18.53
C LYS A 241 33.12 -55.64 -19.75
#